data_faf9ae0c337c8982e45ff22fd86c2e33
#
_entry.id   faf9ae0c337c8982e45ff22fd86c2e33
#
_cell.length_a   1.000
_cell.length_b   1.000
_cell.length_c   1.000
_cell.angle_alpha   90.00
_cell.angle_beta   90.00
_cell.angle_gamma   90.00
#
_symmetry.space_group_name_H-M   'P 1'
#
loop_
_entity.id
_entity.type
_entity.pdbx_description
1 polymer ?
#
loop_
_entity_poly.entity_id
_entity_poly.type
_entity_poly.pdbx_seq_one_letter_code
_entity_poly.pdbx_strand_id
1 'polypeptide(L)'
;MRLSTTARFLSAALLLPLAIACSDNNSNGVVAPVVPVVPVTPVTPTITRTYQQVERLGNPLVSEVFFAKRDHGLANSTAPATDIANGFDTKIKAFTNAFNRGPAIANTLAAVLVPDMLMVYPNRPGNTAGWLSWALANGYGGRKLSDDVVDAGLTAIFGNLLDPSATVLPGLTSDNISTSTRTYLTTFPYLEAAR
;
A
#
# COMPACT_ATOMS: atom_id res chain seq x y z
N MET A 1 29.20 -4.76 61.03
CA MET A 1 30.43 -5.43 61.44
C MET A 1 31.26 -5.72 60.20
N ARG A 2 32.48 -5.05 60.15
CA ARG A 2 33.67 -5.25 59.30
C ARG A 2 33.45 -5.36 57.78
N LEU A 3 33.82 -4.35 56.91
CA LEU A 3 35.19 -3.95 56.48
C LEU A 3 36.04 -5.05 55.87
N SER A 4 36.38 -4.90 54.58
CA SER A 4 37.75 -5.01 54.00
C SER A 4 37.61 -4.79 52.47
N THR A 5 37.95 -3.74 51.82
CA THR A 5 39.19 -3.07 51.39
C THR A 5 40.28 -4.01 50.84
N THR A 6 40.63 -3.87 49.56
CA THR A 6 41.95 -3.82 48.91
C THR A 6 41.73 -3.86 47.40
N ALA A 7 42.04 -2.87 46.55
CA ALA A 7 43.21 -2.08 46.20
C ALA A 7 44.16 -2.78 45.21
N ARG A 8 44.37 -2.10 44.06
CA ARG A 8 45.55 -2.02 43.17
C ARG A 8 45.84 -3.23 42.27
N PHE A 9 46.14 -3.03 40.95
CA PHE A 9 47.28 -2.38 40.33
C PHE A 9 47.05 -1.99 38.88
N LEU A 10 47.59 -0.85 38.49
CA LEU A 10 47.88 -0.37 37.13
C LEU A 10 48.91 -1.31 36.45
N SER A 11 48.68 -1.54 35.15
CA SER A 11 49.79 -1.84 34.21
C SER A 11 49.50 -1.22 32.89
N ALA A 12 50.14 -0.09 32.63
CA ALA A 12 50.21 0.54 31.31
C ALA A 12 51.25 -0.24 30.48
N ALA A 13 50.78 -0.84 29.38
CA ALA A 13 51.66 -1.38 28.36
C ALA A 13 51.71 -0.41 27.19
N LEU A 14 52.83 0.28 27.10
CA LEU A 14 53.22 1.19 26.03
C LEU A 14 53.72 0.35 24.84
N LEU A 15 52.94 0.24 23.77
CA LEU A 15 53.38 -0.37 22.51
C LEU A 15 53.73 0.74 21.52
N LEU A 16 55.01 0.92 21.29
CA LEU A 16 55.58 1.70 20.18
C LEU A 16 55.34 0.94 18.86
N PRO A 17 54.89 1.60 17.81
CA PRO A 17 54.99 1.04 16.47
C PRO A 17 56.40 1.32 15.92
N LEU A 18 57.11 0.26 15.53
CA LEU A 18 58.32 0.36 14.71
C LEU A 18 57.91 0.85 13.32
N ALA A 19 58.34 2.05 12.98
CA ALA A 19 58.33 2.52 11.62
C ALA A 19 59.51 1.88 10.86
N ILE A 20 59.19 0.97 9.96
CA ILE A 20 60.19 0.47 8.97
C ILE A 20 60.22 1.51 7.85
N ALA A 21 61.24 2.34 7.87
CA ALA A 21 61.57 3.25 6.77
C ALA A 21 62.25 2.43 5.68
N CYS A 22 61.58 2.17 4.57
CA CYS A 22 62.24 1.81 3.33
C CYS A 22 62.80 3.10 2.72
N SER A 23 64.11 3.19 2.76
CA SER A 23 64.87 4.24 2.10
C SER A 23 65.07 3.86 0.63
N ASP A 24 64.33 4.46 -0.27
CA ASP A 24 64.71 4.50 -1.68
C ASP A 24 65.25 5.88 -2.00
N ASN A 25 66.58 5.89 -2.17
CA ASN A 25 67.35 7.01 -2.73
C ASN A 25 66.98 7.17 -4.21
N ASN A 26 66.15 8.13 -4.55
CA ASN A 26 66.33 8.82 -5.82
C ASN A 26 65.70 10.24 -5.79
N SER A 27 66.68 11.17 -5.87
CA SER A 27 66.74 12.51 -6.46
C SER A 27 65.41 13.30 -6.71
N ASN A 28 65.39 14.49 -6.07
CA ASN A 28 64.93 15.77 -6.59
C ASN A 28 63.48 15.76 -7.24
N GLY A 29 62.48 15.60 -6.44
CA GLY A 29 61.18 16.08 -6.75
C GLY A 29 60.73 17.04 -5.64
N VAL A 30 60.51 18.29 -5.96
CA VAL A 30 59.82 19.24 -5.08
C VAL A 30 58.43 18.66 -4.87
N VAL A 31 58.20 18.05 -3.68
CA VAL A 31 56.86 17.60 -3.29
C VAL A 31 56.01 18.85 -3.07
N ALA A 32 55.16 19.16 -4.02
CA ALA A 32 54.15 20.18 -3.84
C ALA A 32 53.31 19.85 -2.59
N PRO A 33 52.97 20.83 -1.75
CA PRO A 33 52.14 20.58 -0.57
C PRO A 33 50.83 19.95 -1.01
N VAL A 34 50.54 18.75 -0.45
CA VAL A 34 49.26 18.07 -0.67
C VAL A 34 48.18 18.95 -0.02
N VAL A 35 47.43 19.66 -0.86
CA VAL A 35 46.25 20.40 -0.42
C VAL A 35 45.27 19.37 0.11
N PRO A 36 44.78 19.48 1.36
CA PRO A 36 43.79 18.56 1.87
C PRO A 36 42.58 18.55 0.94
N VAL A 37 42.28 17.41 0.35
CA VAL A 37 41.04 17.23 -0.43
C VAL A 37 39.91 17.29 0.57
N VAL A 38 39.19 18.41 0.59
CA VAL A 38 37.95 18.54 1.34
C VAL A 38 36.98 17.48 0.80
N PRO A 39 36.45 16.58 1.66
CA PRO A 39 35.46 15.61 1.21
C PRO A 39 34.29 16.36 0.60
N VAL A 40 34.11 16.28 -0.72
CA VAL A 40 32.90 16.75 -1.39
C VAL A 40 31.77 15.79 -0.99
N THR A 41 30.88 16.27 -0.14
CA THR A 41 29.63 15.56 0.15
C THR A 41 28.91 15.33 -1.18
N PRO A 42 28.56 14.09 -1.54
CA PRO A 42 27.80 13.85 -2.76
C PRO A 42 26.50 14.62 -2.70
N VAL A 43 26.35 15.63 -3.55
CA VAL A 43 25.07 16.32 -3.73
C VAL A 43 24.18 15.37 -4.52
N THR A 44 23.30 14.67 -3.81
CA THR A 44 22.24 13.90 -4.48
C THR A 44 21.36 14.91 -5.20
N PRO A 45 21.26 14.89 -6.53
CA PRO A 45 20.41 15.81 -7.24
C PRO A 45 18.96 15.57 -6.80
N THR A 46 18.32 16.58 -6.23
CA THR A 46 16.88 16.53 -5.94
C THR A 46 16.16 16.63 -7.26
N ILE A 47 15.80 15.47 -7.82
CA ILE A 47 14.97 15.43 -9.02
C ILE A 47 13.53 15.70 -8.56
N THR A 48 13.06 16.92 -8.79
CA THR A 48 11.64 17.24 -8.62
C THR A 48 10.87 16.56 -9.76
N ARG A 49 10.17 15.48 -9.44
CA ARG A 49 9.31 14.79 -10.38
C ARG A 49 7.90 15.34 -10.25
N THR A 50 7.28 15.72 -11.36
CA THR A 50 5.85 16.04 -11.42
C THR A 50 5.12 14.82 -11.93
N TYR A 51 4.07 14.41 -11.22
CA TYR A 51 3.22 13.28 -11.58
C TYR A 51 1.84 13.79 -11.93
N GLN A 52 1.27 13.22 -12.99
CA GLN A 52 -0.12 13.42 -13.35
C GLN A 52 -0.88 12.13 -13.08
N GLN A 53 -2.02 12.23 -12.41
CA GLN A 53 -2.90 11.08 -12.23
C GLN A 53 -3.57 10.75 -13.56
N VAL A 54 -3.43 9.51 -14.01
CA VAL A 54 -4.00 9.03 -15.28
C VAL A 54 -5.02 7.93 -15.08
N GLU A 55 -4.97 7.25 -13.93
CA GLU A 55 -5.87 6.17 -13.56
C GLU A 55 -5.91 6.01 -12.05
N ARG A 56 -7.04 5.50 -11.52
CA ARG A 56 -7.18 5.04 -10.15
C ARG A 56 -8.15 3.87 -10.08
N LEU A 57 -7.90 2.99 -9.14
CA LEU A 57 -8.75 1.85 -8.81
C LEU A 57 -8.65 1.61 -7.31
N GLY A 58 -9.45 2.29 -6.51
CA GLY A 58 -9.51 2.13 -5.07
C GLY A 58 -10.35 0.91 -4.70
N ASN A 59 -11.60 0.93 -5.09
CA ASN A 59 -12.52 -0.19 -4.95
C ASN A 59 -12.74 -0.86 -6.31
N PRO A 60 -12.63 -2.20 -6.39
CA PRO A 60 -12.94 -2.94 -7.61
C PRO A 60 -14.38 -2.68 -8.05
N LEU A 61 -14.60 -2.67 -9.36
CA LEU A 61 -15.90 -2.55 -10.03
C LEU A 61 -16.59 -1.18 -9.94
N VAL A 62 -16.01 -0.17 -9.26
CA VAL A 62 -16.70 1.12 -9.14
C VAL A 62 -16.89 1.77 -10.51
N SER A 63 -15.80 1.99 -11.24
CA SER A 63 -15.88 2.58 -12.57
C SER A 63 -16.52 1.64 -13.58
N GLU A 64 -16.23 0.34 -13.50
CA GLU A 64 -16.65 -0.65 -14.49
C GLU A 64 -18.15 -0.94 -14.44
N VAL A 65 -18.75 -0.93 -13.24
CA VAL A 65 -20.16 -1.28 -13.07
C VAL A 65 -21.05 -0.05 -13.03
N PHE A 66 -20.65 0.98 -12.28
CA PHE A 66 -21.57 2.09 -12.00
C PHE A 66 -21.45 3.26 -12.95
N PHE A 67 -20.32 3.40 -13.67
CA PHE A 67 -20.07 4.57 -14.50
C PHE A 67 -20.20 4.24 -15.99
N ALA A 68 -20.85 5.14 -16.72
CA ALA A 68 -20.81 5.07 -18.16
C ALA A 68 -19.39 5.35 -18.68
N LYS A 69 -19.00 4.74 -19.79
CA LYS A 69 -17.64 4.89 -20.36
C LYS A 69 -17.16 6.34 -20.52
N ARG A 70 -18.07 7.26 -20.83
CA ARG A 70 -17.76 8.69 -20.92
C ARG A 70 -17.30 9.32 -19.59
N ASP A 71 -17.62 8.70 -18.45
CA ASP A 71 -17.30 9.19 -17.10
C ASP A 71 -15.96 8.65 -16.58
N HIS A 72 -15.41 7.59 -17.20
CA HIS A 72 -14.17 6.94 -16.77
C HIS A 72 -12.98 7.92 -16.76
N GLY A 73 -12.86 8.77 -17.81
CA GLY A 73 -11.78 9.76 -17.87
C GLY A 73 -11.80 10.72 -16.69
N LEU A 74 -12.99 11.20 -16.29
CA LEU A 74 -13.14 12.05 -15.11
C LEU A 74 -12.80 11.29 -13.82
N ALA A 75 -13.30 10.08 -13.65
CA ALA A 75 -13.02 9.26 -12.48
C ALA A 75 -11.52 8.98 -12.32
N ASN A 76 -10.83 8.66 -13.42
CA ASN A 76 -9.41 8.33 -13.40
C ASN A 76 -8.50 9.53 -13.14
N SER A 77 -8.86 10.72 -13.62
CA SER A 77 -8.01 11.91 -13.56
C SER A 77 -8.26 12.81 -12.34
N THR A 78 -9.32 12.59 -11.56
CA THR A 78 -9.66 13.42 -10.41
C THR A 78 -9.32 12.75 -9.08
N ALA A 79 -9.06 13.57 -8.05
CA ALA A 79 -8.79 13.07 -6.72
C ALA A 79 -10.05 12.46 -6.09
N PRO A 80 -9.95 11.36 -5.33
CA PRO A 80 -11.11 10.73 -4.67
C PRO A 80 -11.93 11.68 -3.81
N ALA A 81 -11.31 12.67 -3.19
CA ALA A 81 -12.01 13.69 -2.39
C ALA A 81 -13.07 14.49 -3.17
N THR A 82 -13.00 14.49 -4.50
CA THR A 82 -13.96 15.19 -5.36
C THR A 82 -15.09 14.29 -5.89
N ASP A 83 -15.13 13.02 -5.54
CA ASP A 83 -16.07 12.03 -6.09
C ASP A 83 -17.53 12.43 -5.87
N ILE A 84 -17.87 12.89 -4.67
CA ILE A 84 -19.23 13.35 -4.37
C ILE A 84 -19.57 14.60 -5.19
N ALA A 85 -18.64 15.56 -5.29
CA ALA A 85 -18.82 16.77 -6.08
C ALA A 85 -18.97 16.45 -7.58
N ASN A 86 -18.34 15.38 -8.06
CA ASN A 86 -18.48 14.85 -9.41
C ASN A 86 -19.76 14.01 -9.61
N GLY A 87 -20.57 13.82 -8.58
CA GLY A 87 -21.83 13.09 -8.63
C GLY A 87 -21.69 11.57 -8.74
N PHE A 88 -20.54 11.01 -8.35
CA PHE A 88 -20.31 9.57 -8.45
C PHE A 88 -21.20 8.76 -7.49
N ASP A 89 -21.49 9.29 -6.30
CA ASP A 89 -22.47 8.71 -5.39
C ASP A 89 -23.88 8.64 -6.03
N THR A 90 -24.26 9.68 -6.75
CA THR A 90 -25.54 9.74 -7.46
C THR A 90 -25.60 8.71 -8.59
N LYS A 91 -24.50 8.50 -9.32
CA LYS A 91 -24.41 7.46 -10.36
C LYS A 91 -24.57 6.05 -9.78
N ILE A 92 -23.88 5.76 -8.65
CA ILE A 92 -24.02 4.47 -7.95
C ILE A 92 -25.48 4.25 -7.52
N LYS A 93 -26.11 5.25 -6.92
CA LYS A 93 -27.51 5.16 -6.50
C LYS A 93 -28.46 4.94 -7.68
N ALA A 94 -28.27 5.70 -8.76
CA ALA A 94 -29.10 5.58 -9.96
C ALA A 94 -28.98 4.18 -10.59
N PHE A 95 -27.76 3.68 -10.75
CA PHE A 95 -27.51 2.34 -11.27
C PHE A 95 -28.16 1.26 -10.38
N THR A 96 -27.92 1.31 -9.07
CA THR A 96 -28.45 0.35 -8.10
C THR A 96 -29.98 0.32 -8.13
N ASN A 97 -30.63 1.48 -8.19
CA ASN A 97 -32.07 1.58 -8.27
C ASN A 97 -32.65 1.08 -9.61
N ALA A 98 -31.91 1.20 -10.70
CA ALA A 98 -32.30 0.64 -12.00
C ALA A 98 -32.42 -0.89 -11.99
N PHE A 99 -31.68 -1.56 -11.07
CA PHE A 99 -31.81 -3.00 -10.81
C PHE A 99 -32.82 -3.33 -9.70
N ASN A 100 -33.67 -2.37 -9.30
CA ASN A 100 -34.67 -2.53 -8.25
C ASN A 100 -34.14 -3.00 -6.90
N ARG A 101 -32.86 -2.60 -6.57
CA ARG A 101 -32.23 -2.96 -5.30
C ARG A 101 -32.76 -2.14 -4.11
N GLY A 102 -33.42 -1.03 -4.39
CA GLY A 102 -33.99 -0.13 -3.41
C GLY A 102 -33.03 0.89 -2.82
N PRO A 103 -33.57 1.96 -2.21
CA PRO A 103 -32.77 3.09 -1.75
C PRO A 103 -31.84 2.77 -0.58
N ALA A 104 -32.18 1.79 0.25
CA ALA A 104 -31.33 1.39 1.38
C ALA A 104 -29.98 0.82 0.88
N ILE A 105 -30.01 -0.15 -0.03
CA ILE A 105 -28.81 -0.73 -0.64
C ILE A 105 -28.08 0.32 -1.46
N ALA A 106 -28.77 1.14 -2.24
CA ALA A 106 -28.19 2.19 -3.05
C ALA A 106 -27.39 3.21 -2.20
N ASN A 107 -27.96 3.63 -1.08
CA ASN A 107 -27.28 4.56 -0.16
C ASN A 107 -26.08 3.90 0.53
N THR A 108 -26.19 2.64 0.95
CA THR A 108 -25.11 1.89 1.58
C THR A 108 -23.93 1.71 0.60
N LEU A 109 -24.21 1.29 -0.63
CA LEU A 109 -23.17 1.16 -1.67
C LEU A 109 -22.48 2.49 -1.93
N ALA A 110 -23.23 3.57 -2.11
CA ALA A 110 -22.63 4.88 -2.32
C ALA A 110 -21.74 5.30 -1.14
N ALA A 111 -22.18 5.10 0.10
CA ALA A 111 -21.44 5.48 1.30
C ALA A 111 -20.16 4.64 1.51
N VAL A 112 -20.15 3.38 1.05
CA VAL A 112 -19.00 2.47 1.21
C VAL A 112 -18.00 2.63 0.07
N LEU A 113 -18.47 2.89 -1.14
CA LEU A 113 -17.65 2.89 -2.35
C LEU A 113 -17.14 4.29 -2.75
N VAL A 114 -17.69 5.35 -2.17
CA VAL A 114 -17.27 6.73 -2.45
C VAL A 114 -16.87 7.43 -1.15
N PRO A 115 -15.68 8.05 -1.09
CA PRO A 115 -14.69 8.18 -2.17
C PRO A 115 -14.05 6.85 -2.56
N ASP A 116 -13.76 6.69 -3.87
CA ASP A 116 -13.15 5.46 -4.40
C ASP A 116 -11.70 5.33 -3.94
N MET A 117 -11.54 4.74 -2.76
CA MET A 117 -10.25 4.52 -2.08
C MET A 117 -10.22 3.15 -1.41
N LEU A 118 -9.04 2.54 -1.37
CA LEU A 118 -8.81 1.36 -0.56
C LEU A 118 -8.67 1.78 0.91
N MET A 119 -9.63 1.40 1.74
CA MET A 119 -9.66 1.74 3.15
C MET A 119 -8.84 0.76 3.98
N VAL A 120 -7.97 1.30 4.86
CA VAL A 120 -7.14 0.52 5.79
C VAL A 120 -7.18 1.19 7.17
N TYR A 121 -7.38 0.38 8.22
CA TYR A 121 -7.42 0.82 9.62
C TYR A 121 -6.29 0.14 10.41
N PRO A 122 -5.08 0.73 10.46
CA PRO A 122 -3.90 0.09 11.06
C PRO A 122 -4.02 -0.24 12.55
N ASN A 123 -4.95 0.41 13.25
CA ASN A 123 -5.25 0.19 14.67
C ASN A 123 -6.19 -1.01 14.92
N ARG A 124 -6.66 -1.68 13.88
CA ARG A 124 -7.49 -2.89 13.98
C ARG A 124 -6.65 -4.14 13.75
N PRO A 125 -7.08 -5.32 14.23
CA PRO A 125 -6.30 -6.55 14.10
C PRO A 125 -6.01 -6.93 12.64
N GLY A 126 -4.74 -7.12 12.27
CA GLY A 126 -4.32 -7.43 10.90
C GLY A 126 -4.89 -8.75 10.34
N ASN A 127 -5.23 -9.71 11.21
CA ASN A 127 -5.88 -10.96 10.80
C ASN A 127 -7.33 -10.76 10.32
N THR A 128 -7.91 -9.58 10.54
CA THR A 128 -9.23 -9.18 10.02
C THR A 128 -9.13 -8.44 8.69
N ALA A 129 -7.94 -8.41 8.06
CA ALA A 129 -7.77 -7.83 6.73
C ALA A 129 -8.66 -8.51 5.70
N GLY A 130 -9.13 -7.74 4.73
CA GLY A 130 -9.95 -8.19 3.62
C GLY A 130 -10.77 -7.05 3.03
N TRP A 131 -11.10 -7.16 1.75
CA TRP A 131 -11.87 -6.14 1.07
C TRP A 131 -13.26 -5.98 1.72
N LEU A 132 -13.67 -4.76 1.94
CA LEU A 132 -14.88 -4.36 2.66
C LEU A 132 -14.96 -4.81 4.14
N SER A 133 -13.97 -5.51 4.69
CA SER A 133 -14.03 -5.96 6.08
C SER A 133 -14.21 -4.79 7.07
N TRP A 134 -13.69 -3.63 6.75
CA TRP A 134 -13.82 -2.41 7.54
C TRP A 134 -15.27 -1.93 7.67
N ALA A 135 -16.07 -2.11 6.61
CA ALA A 135 -17.47 -1.68 6.57
C ALA A 135 -18.41 -2.77 7.11
N LEU A 136 -18.14 -4.04 6.81
CA LEU A 136 -19.03 -5.15 7.13
C LEU A 136 -18.80 -5.73 8.53
N ALA A 137 -17.56 -5.73 9.01
CA ALA A 137 -17.18 -6.43 10.24
C ALA A 137 -16.25 -5.59 11.16
N ASN A 138 -16.17 -4.28 10.98
CA ASN A 138 -15.23 -3.43 11.70
C ASN A 138 -13.77 -3.94 11.63
N GLY A 139 -13.41 -4.59 10.52
CA GLY A 139 -12.11 -5.20 10.29
C GLY A 139 -11.04 -4.22 9.83
N TYR A 140 -9.82 -4.74 9.62
CA TYR A 140 -8.64 -3.97 9.22
C TYR A 140 -8.82 -3.25 7.87
N GLY A 141 -9.63 -3.82 6.94
CA GLY A 141 -9.70 -3.35 5.56
C GLY A 141 -8.56 -3.89 4.70
N GLY A 142 -8.21 -3.15 3.66
CA GLY A 142 -7.23 -3.61 2.68
C GLY A 142 -7.76 -4.71 1.76
N ARG A 143 -6.86 -5.41 1.10
CA ARG A 143 -7.14 -6.60 0.27
C ARG A 143 -6.08 -7.65 0.54
N LYS A 144 -6.49 -8.90 0.73
CA LYS A 144 -5.59 -10.05 0.72
C LYS A 144 -5.39 -10.52 -0.71
N LEU A 145 -4.28 -11.20 -0.99
CA LEU A 145 -4.04 -11.83 -2.29
C LEU A 145 -5.09 -12.90 -2.63
N SER A 146 -5.69 -13.50 -1.60
CA SER A 146 -6.74 -14.52 -1.71
C SER A 146 -8.15 -13.97 -1.76
N ASP A 147 -8.35 -12.63 -1.66
CA ASP A 147 -9.69 -12.07 -1.72
C ASP A 147 -10.25 -12.15 -3.14
N ASP A 148 -11.41 -12.75 -3.27
CA ASP A 148 -12.24 -12.70 -4.47
C ASP A 148 -13.06 -11.41 -4.44
N VAL A 149 -12.39 -10.33 -4.85
CA VAL A 149 -12.97 -8.98 -4.73
C VAL A 149 -14.08 -8.72 -5.75
N VAL A 150 -14.04 -9.43 -6.88
CA VAL A 150 -15.07 -9.30 -7.92
C VAL A 150 -16.36 -9.96 -7.46
N ASP A 151 -16.32 -11.20 -7.03
CA ASP A 151 -17.50 -11.90 -6.53
C ASP A 151 -18.07 -11.25 -5.27
N ALA A 152 -17.20 -10.79 -4.35
CA ALA A 152 -17.65 -10.03 -3.18
C ALA A 152 -18.35 -8.72 -3.57
N GLY A 153 -17.81 -8.00 -4.55
CA GLY A 153 -18.41 -6.77 -5.08
C GLY A 153 -19.75 -7.03 -5.78
N LEU A 154 -19.78 -8.01 -6.68
CA LEU A 154 -21.01 -8.41 -7.37
C LEU A 154 -22.08 -8.90 -6.39
N THR A 155 -21.70 -9.64 -5.35
CA THR A 155 -22.63 -10.08 -4.30
C THR A 155 -23.14 -8.91 -3.45
N ALA A 156 -22.31 -7.88 -3.21
CA ALA A 156 -22.77 -6.66 -2.55
C ALA A 156 -23.78 -5.88 -3.40
N ILE A 157 -23.60 -5.86 -4.72
CA ILE A 157 -24.44 -5.10 -5.65
C ILE A 157 -25.74 -5.88 -5.97
N PHE A 158 -25.61 -7.14 -6.38
CA PHE A 158 -26.69 -7.94 -6.96
C PHE A 158 -27.16 -9.10 -6.06
N GLY A 159 -26.43 -9.37 -5.01
CA GLY A 159 -26.74 -10.41 -4.02
C GLY A 159 -27.44 -9.86 -2.77
N ASN A 160 -27.27 -10.57 -1.68
CA ASN A 160 -27.87 -10.25 -0.39
C ASN A 160 -26.83 -9.94 0.71
N LEU A 161 -25.61 -9.60 0.32
CA LEU A 161 -24.52 -9.32 1.26
C LEU A 161 -24.83 -8.11 2.18
N LEU A 162 -25.43 -7.06 1.63
CA LEU A 162 -25.76 -5.83 2.36
C LEU A 162 -27.15 -5.86 3.01
N ASP A 163 -28.04 -6.73 2.53
CA ASP A 163 -29.37 -6.94 3.07
C ASP A 163 -29.76 -8.40 2.85
N PRO A 164 -29.77 -9.23 3.91
CA PRO A 164 -30.12 -10.66 3.81
C PRO A 164 -31.52 -10.93 3.24
N SER A 165 -32.43 -9.95 3.30
CA SER A 165 -33.78 -10.04 2.73
C SER A 165 -33.86 -9.64 1.26
N ALA A 166 -32.78 -9.09 0.69
CA ALA A 166 -32.79 -8.61 -0.68
C ALA A 166 -32.87 -9.77 -1.69
N THR A 167 -33.61 -9.56 -2.77
CA THR A 167 -33.68 -10.52 -3.88
C THR A 167 -32.30 -10.66 -4.53
N VAL A 168 -31.80 -11.87 -4.61
CA VAL A 168 -30.56 -12.19 -5.31
C VAL A 168 -30.81 -12.26 -6.81
N LEU A 169 -29.90 -11.73 -7.61
CA LEU A 169 -29.84 -11.86 -9.06
C LEU A 169 -28.72 -12.85 -9.44
N PRO A 170 -28.96 -14.17 -9.41
CA PRO A 170 -27.89 -15.19 -9.37
C PRO A 170 -26.91 -15.13 -10.54
N GLY A 171 -27.38 -14.72 -11.72
CA GLY A 171 -26.53 -14.57 -12.91
C GLY A 171 -25.56 -13.40 -12.87
N LEU A 172 -25.64 -12.53 -11.84
CA LEU A 172 -24.85 -11.31 -11.72
C LEU A 172 -23.96 -11.27 -10.45
N THR A 173 -23.91 -12.34 -9.66
CA THR A 173 -23.21 -12.36 -8.37
C THR A 173 -21.82 -12.96 -8.42
N SER A 174 -21.35 -13.42 -9.57
CA SER A 174 -20.02 -14.01 -9.75
C SER A 174 -19.52 -13.78 -11.17
N ASP A 175 -18.20 -13.65 -11.32
CA ASP A 175 -17.53 -13.69 -12.61
C ASP A 175 -17.13 -15.11 -13.04
N ASN A 176 -17.42 -16.11 -12.21
CA ASN A 176 -17.10 -17.52 -12.38
C ASN A 176 -15.58 -17.81 -12.42
N ILE A 177 -14.76 -16.92 -11.86
CA ILE A 177 -13.32 -17.10 -11.70
C ILE A 177 -13.01 -17.29 -10.22
N SER A 178 -12.51 -18.47 -9.86
CA SER A 178 -12.16 -18.77 -8.47
C SER A 178 -10.71 -18.48 -8.16
N THR A 179 -10.45 -17.84 -7.02
CA THR A 179 -9.08 -17.66 -6.49
C THR A 179 -8.50 -18.94 -5.89
N SER A 180 -9.32 -19.99 -5.67
CA SER A 180 -8.92 -21.23 -5.00
C SER A 180 -7.85 -22.04 -5.73
N THR A 181 -7.60 -21.76 -7.01
CA THR A 181 -6.57 -22.44 -7.83
C THR A 181 -5.19 -21.85 -7.70
N ARG A 182 -5.03 -20.77 -6.92
CA ARG A 182 -3.75 -20.08 -6.74
C ARG A 182 -3.10 -20.47 -5.43
N THR A 183 -1.76 -20.56 -5.47
CA THR A 183 -0.94 -20.75 -4.28
C THR A 183 -0.28 -19.41 -3.90
N TYR A 184 -0.43 -19.03 -2.64
CA TYR A 184 0.20 -17.84 -2.10
C TYR A 184 1.31 -18.25 -1.15
N LEU A 185 2.50 -17.66 -1.31
CA LEU A 185 3.65 -17.92 -0.46
C LEU A 185 3.51 -17.14 0.86
N THR A 186 4.13 -17.64 1.91
CA THR A 186 4.20 -16.94 3.22
C THR A 186 5.35 -15.95 3.31
N THR A 187 6.25 -15.98 2.32
CA THR A 187 7.41 -15.08 2.22
C THR A 187 7.36 -14.31 0.91
N PHE A 188 8.04 -13.14 0.88
CA PHE A 188 8.15 -12.35 -0.35
C PHE A 188 8.76 -13.20 -1.49
N PRO A 189 8.22 -13.13 -2.72
CA PRO A 189 7.26 -12.15 -3.25
C PRO A 189 5.78 -12.47 -3.02
N TYR A 190 5.43 -13.45 -2.19
CA TYR A 190 4.09 -13.89 -1.83
C TYR A 190 3.26 -14.52 -2.95
N LEU A 191 3.68 -14.40 -4.19
CA LEU A 191 3.03 -14.97 -5.36
C LEU A 191 3.82 -16.18 -5.85
N GLU A 192 3.12 -17.20 -6.36
CA GLU A 192 3.76 -18.29 -7.11
C GLU A 192 4.40 -17.79 -8.41
N ALA A 193 5.28 -18.60 -9.01
CA ALA A 193 5.86 -18.31 -10.31
C ALA A 193 4.76 -18.15 -11.37
N ALA A 194 5.02 -17.31 -12.36
CA ALA A 194 4.15 -17.18 -13.52
C ALA A 194 4.07 -18.54 -14.26
N ARG A 195 2.88 -18.87 -14.73
CA ARG A 195 2.60 -20.10 -15.50
C ARG A 195 2.64 -19.81 -16.99
#